data_ef2b7b1ae56ae4e72bf90555a3528146
#
_entry.id   ef2b7b1ae56ae4e72bf90555a3528146
#
_cell.length_a   1.000
_cell.length_b   1.000
_cell.length_c   1.000
_cell.angle_alpha   90.00
_cell.angle_beta   90.00
_cell.angle_gamma   90.00
#
_symmetry.space_group_name_H-M   'P 1'
#
loop_
_entity.id
_entity.type
_entity.pdbx_description
1 polymer ?
#
loop_
_entity_poly.entity_id
_entity_poly.type
_entity_poly.pdbx_seq_one_letter_code
_entity_poly.pdbx_strand_id
1 'polypeptide(L)'
;MSNLISAVSWVRRGVAEQHPSKYVLDDKELERVSTLARIELEDAKLELERAHEAAKGMGKGAEGDEGDDVVDDDGDDAWVDDEDLEGKESEDKNDAMDVDGEPSAQSKNDPDDLSAYKLDEYDDDIQSSNLGPFSNIKGLTYYKDNEEDPYITLKDDPEDEREELEIYPTDNLLVVAKTEDEISQLEIYVYDESQDNLYTHHDLMLPNFPLCLEWLDFPPAPISTPSHAQPKANELRQMGNYIAVGTLDPEIEIWSLDVVDPMYPDSILGRPDKTAAHIPVPLGTGKKKKKKTKHRAASSAYHVGAVLSLSWNKTHRNMLASASADRTVKLWDLSRDPTISGEGGGAIRSFDDVHKDTVQSVQWNDKEPTVLLTGSYDRTVRTFDSRAPGAGVGAVVGSDVEALRWDPWEAHGFYVSLENGLVLNFDARTLPSNLNEPSPARFTLSAHDGAASALDVNPHIRGCIVTGGADKMVKVWNVTDAEDDGGKRSVSLVTSRDLGVGKVFSTVFSPDDPLTLAAGGSKAKLQLWDVGANFGARKAFGAKLKAAGKALRERNEAENRGGVIGVVSDGEESDGGDNDD
;
A
#
# COMPACT_ATOMS: atom_id res chain seq x y z
N MET A 1 -10.87 2.57 14.75
CA MET A 1 -9.82 2.39 13.73
C MET A 1 -10.44 2.74 12.39
N SER A 2 -9.70 3.29 11.47
CA SER A 2 -10.30 3.84 10.24
C SER A 2 -10.00 2.90 9.08
N ASN A 3 -11.01 2.21 8.62
CA ASN A 3 -10.94 1.43 7.38
C ASN A 3 -10.85 2.40 6.21
N LEU A 4 -9.88 2.23 5.32
CA LEU A 4 -9.69 3.14 4.20
C LEU A 4 -8.97 2.48 3.01
N ILE A 5 -9.16 3.09 1.83
CA ILE A 5 -8.36 2.86 0.63
C ILE A 5 -7.48 4.10 0.44
N SER A 6 -6.15 3.91 0.47
CA SER A 6 -5.18 4.99 0.30
C SER A 6 -4.87 5.28 -1.18
N ALA A 7 -4.75 4.26 -2.00
CA ALA A 7 -4.39 4.38 -3.41
C ALA A 7 -5.09 3.33 -4.27
N VAL A 8 -5.28 3.65 -5.54
CA VAL A 8 -5.85 2.76 -6.56
C VAL A 8 -4.97 2.86 -7.81
N SER A 9 -4.67 1.73 -8.43
CA SER A 9 -3.91 1.66 -9.68
C SER A 9 -4.58 0.72 -10.67
N TRP A 10 -4.62 1.10 -11.95
CA TRP A 10 -5.11 0.25 -13.03
C TRP A 10 -3.99 -0.54 -13.67
N VAL A 11 -4.30 -1.76 -14.06
CA VAL A 11 -3.50 -2.57 -14.99
C VAL A 11 -4.22 -2.63 -16.33
N ARG A 12 -3.46 -2.49 -17.42
CA ARG A 12 -4.00 -2.52 -18.78
C ARG A 12 -4.48 -3.91 -19.15
N ARG A 13 -5.48 -3.97 -20.02
CA ARG A 13 -5.98 -5.22 -20.61
C ARG A 13 -4.88 -6.00 -21.29
N GLY A 14 -4.92 -7.32 -21.10
CA GLY A 14 -4.02 -8.28 -21.76
C GLY A 14 -2.58 -8.24 -21.28
N VAL A 15 -2.30 -7.62 -20.13
CA VAL A 15 -0.97 -7.63 -19.49
C VAL A 15 -0.87 -8.73 -18.46
N ALA A 16 -1.91 -8.94 -17.66
CA ALA A 16 -1.96 -10.01 -16.67
C ALA A 16 -1.87 -11.38 -17.35
N GLU A 17 -1.22 -12.32 -16.69
CA GLU A 17 -1.24 -13.72 -17.11
C GLU A 17 -2.67 -14.27 -17.01
N GLN A 18 -3.10 -15.03 -18.05
CA GLN A 18 -4.43 -15.61 -18.10
C GLN A 18 -4.66 -16.60 -16.95
N HIS A 19 -3.62 -17.31 -16.54
CA HIS A 19 -3.63 -18.26 -15.45
C HIS A 19 -2.52 -17.91 -14.47
N PRO A 20 -2.78 -17.04 -13.49
CA PRO A 20 -1.82 -16.72 -12.45
C PRO A 20 -1.32 -17.96 -11.72
N SER A 21 -0.07 -17.94 -11.33
CA SER A 21 0.54 -19.05 -10.61
C SER A 21 0.28 -18.93 -9.12
N LYS A 22 -0.05 -20.05 -8.44
CA LYS A 22 -0.03 -20.07 -6.97
C LYS A 22 1.40 -19.98 -6.47
N TYR A 23 1.58 -19.25 -5.38
CA TYR A 23 2.87 -19.21 -4.68
C TYR A 23 3.22 -20.62 -4.17
N VAL A 24 4.41 -21.09 -4.53
CA VAL A 24 4.94 -22.37 -4.07
C VAL A 24 6.30 -22.14 -3.46
N LEU A 25 6.47 -22.59 -2.21
CA LEU A 25 7.75 -22.53 -1.52
C LEU A 25 8.62 -23.68 -2.04
N ASP A 26 9.29 -23.47 -3.20
CA ASP A 26 10.30 -24.37 -3.73
C ASP A 26 11.67 -24.15 -3.07
N ASP A 27 12.67 -24.98 -3.36
CA ASP A 27 14.01 -24.87 -2.77
C ASP A 27 14.68 -23.53 -3.07
N LYS A 28 14.39 -22.92 -4.22
CA LYS A 28 14.94 -21.60 -4.61
C LYS A 28 14.26 -20.49 -3.85
N GLU A 29 12.96 -20.58 -3.69
CA GLU A 29 12.16 -19.65 -2.92
C GLU A 29 12.51 -19.73 -1.43
N LEU A 30 12.69 -20.94 -0.90
CA LEU A 30 13.17 -21.15 0.46
C LEU A 30 14.55 -20.50 0.68
N GLU A 31 15.46 -20.60 -0.29
CA GLU A 31 16.77 -19.94 -0.22
C GLU A 31 16.62 -18.41 -0.27
N ARG A 32 15.72 -17.88 -1.11
CA ARG A 32 15.40 -16.45 -1.19
C ARG A 32 14.81 -15.93 0.13
N VAL A 33 13.80 -16.60 0.67
CA VAL A 33 13.15 -16.26 1.94
C VAL A 33 14.15 -16.35 3.10
N SER A 34 14.97 -17.40 3.15
CA SER A 34 15.97 -17.54 4.20
C SER A 34 17.04 -16.44 4.13
N THR A 35 17.37 -15.96 2.94
CA THR A 35 18.29 -14.83 2.76
C THR A 35 17.68 -13.53 3.29
N LEU A 36 16.40 -13.27 3.00
CA LEU A 36 15.66 -12.13 3.54
C LEU A 36 15.53 -12.20 5.06
N ALA A 37 15.11 -13.34 5.60
CA ALA A 37 15.00 -13.57 7.04
C ALA A 37 16.35 -13.47 7.76
N ARG A 38 17.44 -13.89 7.12
CA ARG A 38 18.78 -13.75 7.68
C ARG A 38 19.20 -12.29 7.80
N ILE A 39 18.86 -11.45 6.84
CA ILE A 39 19.11 -10.00 6.90
C ILE A 39 18.34 -9.41 8.08
N GLU A 40 17.08 -9.76 8.28
CA GLU A 40 16.27 -9.32 9.41
C GLU A 40 16.85 -9.77 10.76
N LEU A 41 17.33 -11.01 10.85
CA LEU A 41 17.97 -11.52 12.06
C LEU A 41 19.32 -10.83 12.36
N GLU A 42 20.08 -10.48 11.34
CA GLU A 42 21.32 -9.72 11.50
C GLU A 42 21.03 -8.30 11.96
N ASP A 43 20.01 -7.66 11.42
CA ASP A 43 19.55 -6.32 11.82
C ASP A 43 19.03 -6.32 13.27
N ALA A 44 18.21 -7.30 13.64
CA ALA A 44 17.71 -7.45 15.01
C ALA A 44 18.86 -7.67 16.03
N LYS A 45 19.89 -8.44 15.68
CA LYS A 45 21.08 -8.63 16.53
C LYS A 45 21.85 -7.33 16.71
N LEU A 46 22.04 -6.56 15.65
CA LEU A 46 22.73 -5.27 15.72
C LEU A 46 21.97 -4.26 16.58
N GLU A 47 20.65 -4.29 16.51
CA GLU A 47 19.80 -3.43 17.32
C GLU A 47 19.89 -3.80 18.80
N LEU A 48 19.88 -5.09 19.11
CA LEU A 48 20.08 -5.61 20.46
C LEU A 48 21.46 -5.21 21.03
N GLU A 49 22.52 -5.33 20.23
CA GLU A 49 23.87 -4.90 20.64
C GLU A 49 23.92 -3.40 20.93
N ARG A 50 23.26 -2.56 20.13
CA ARG A 50 23.17 -1.12 20.36
C ARG A 50 22.37 -0.77 21.59
N ALA A 51 21.25 -1.44 21.82
CA ALA A 51 20.46 -1.26 23.03
C ALA A 51 21.31 -1.62 24.27
N HIS A 52 22.10 -2.68 24.17
CA HIS A 52 23.01 -3.12 25.24
C HIS A 52 24.17 -2.13 25.48
N GLU A 53 24.74 -1.55 24.41
CA GLU A 53 25.76 -0.50 24.53
C GLU A 53 25.18 0.80 25.11
N ALA A 54 23.97 1.19 24.69
CA ALA A 54 23.28 2.33 25.25
C ALA A 54 22.97 2.15 26.74
N ALA A 55 22.52 0.97 27.16
CA ALA A 55 22.29 0.63 28.56
C ALA A 55 23.59 0.65 29.40
N LYS A 56 24.71 0.15 28.83
CA LYS A 56 26.04 0.24 29.47
C LYS A 56 26.54 1.70 29.59
N GLY A 57 26.17 2.55 28.62
CA GLY A 57 26.49 3.99 28.65
C GLY A 57 25.72 4.74 29.74
N MET A 58 24.49 4.35 30.01
CA MET A 58 23.67 4.91 31.07
C MET A 58 24.14 4.49 32.48
N GLY A 59 24.66 3.25 32.62
CA GLY A 59 25.14 2.75 33.90
C GLY A 59 26.51 3.32 34.35
N LYS A 60 27.27 3.99 33.49
CA LYS A 60 28.57 4.61 33.83
C LYS A 60 28.51 6.09 34.22
N GLY A 61 27.30 6.69 34.19
CA GLY A 61 27.11 8.11 34.55
C GLY A 61 26.73 8.37 36.01
N ALA A 62 26.70 7.34 36.88
CA ALA A 62 26.23 7.46 38.26
C ALA A 62 27.31 7.29 39.34
N GLU A 63 28.59 7.48 39.02
CA GLU A 63 29.62 7.60 40.04
C GLU A 63 30.33 8.94 39.90
N GLY A 64 29.91 9.91 40.76
CA GLY A 64 30.65 11.13 41.03
C GLY A 64 29.82 12.43 40.95
N ASP A 65 29.04 12.72 41.94
CA ASP A 65 28.99 14.04 42.62
C ASP A 65 28.16 13.92 43.93
N GLU A 66 28.84 14.04 45.04
CA GLU A 66 28.23 14.25 46.35
C GLU A 66 27.94 15.73 46.50
N GLY A 67 26.67 16.08 46.71
CA GLY A 67 26.27 17.47 46.97
C GLY A 67 24.79 17.67 47.18
N ASP A 68 24.34 17.35 48.39
CA ASP A 68 23.34 18.03 49.24
C ASP A 68 22.02 18.57 48.65
N ASP A 69 20.97 18.15 49.35
CA ASP A 69 19.67 18.80 49.63
C ASP A 69 18.44 18.56 48.76
N VAL A 70 17.43 18.11 49.53
CA VAL A 70 15.97 18.33 49.52
C VAL A 70 15.11 17.24 48.87
N VAL A 71 14.51 16.51 49.81
CA VAL A 71 13.33 15.65 49.76
C VAL A 71 12.18 16.29 48.99
N ASP A 72 11.62 15.58 48.04
CA ASP A 72 10.16 15.55 47.86
C ASP A 72 9.74 14.16 47.26
N ASP A 73 8.92 13.55 48.07
CA ASP A 73 8.18 12.31 47.93
C ASP A 73 7.13 12.42 46.81
N ASP A 74 7.15 11.52 45.80
CA ASP A 74 5.94 11.12 45.06
C ASP A 74 6.20 9.83 44.22
N GLY A 75 5.55 8.82 44.64
CA GLY A 75 5.05 7.57 44.08
C GLY A 75 5.57 7.06 42.73
N ASP A 76 6.41 6.07 42.81
CA ASP A 76 6.90 5.28 41.68
C ASP A 76 5.96 4.08 41.45
N ASP A 77 5.12 4.14 40.41
CA ASP A 77 4.41 2.97 39.87
C ASP A 77 5.37 2.22 38.96
N ALA A 78 6.14 1.33 39.57
CA ALA A 78 6.97 0.35 38.85
C ALA A 78 6.10 -0.82 38.38
N TRP A 79 6.02 -1.01 37.07
CA TRP A 79 5.53 -2.24 36.47
C TRP A 79 6.52 -3.36 36.78
N VAL A 80 6.07 -4.34 37.58
CA VAL A 80 6.81 -5.56 37.89
C VAL A 80 6.34 -6.65 36.91
N ASP A 81 7.26 -7.13 36.08
CA ASP A 81 7.09 -8.33 35.28
C ASP A 81 6.98 -9.55 36.21
N ASP A 82 5.90 -10.30 36.06
CA ASP A 82 5.51 -11.41 36.91
C ASP A 82 5.96 -12.75 36.29
N GLU A 83 7.26 -12.91 36.11
CA GLU A 83 7.88 -14.21 35.79
C GLU A 83 9.16 -14.39 36.61
N ASP A 84 9.02 -14.86 37.87
CA ASP A 84 10.00 -15.70 38.60
C ASP A 84 9.58 -15.83 40.06
N LEU A 85 8.76 -16.82 40.39
CA LEU A 85 8.64 -17.35 41.76
C LEU A 85 8.54 -18.88 41.76
N GLU A 86 9.70 -19.53 41.62
CA GLU A 86 9.88 -20.85 42.17
C GLU A 86 10.31 -20.75 43.64
N GLY A 87 9.51 -21.40 44.50
CA GLY A 87 9.97 -22.06 45.71
C GLY A 87 10.21 -21.23 46.95
N LYS A 88 9.28 -21.29 47.90
CA LYS A 88 9.62 -21.58 49.30
C LYS A 88 8.38 -21.99 50.10
N GLU A 89 8.46 -23.21 50.63
CA GLU A 89 7.60 -23.77 51.66
C GLU A 89 7.62 -22.92 52.94
N SER A 90 6.45 -22.75 53.56
CA SER A 90 6.38 -22.58 55.01
C SER A 90 5.02 -23.08 55.55
N GLU A 91 5.13 -24.00 56.46
CA GLU A 91 4.10 -24.57 57.34
C GLU A 91 3.37 -23.49 58.16
N ASP A 92 2.12 -23.64 58.44
CA ASP A 92 1.54 -23.96 59.77
C ASP A 92 0.14 -23.34 60.01
N LYS A 93 -0.68 -24.23 60.62
CA LYS A 93 -1.73 -24.07 61.63
C LYS A 93 -3.20 -23.88 61.25
N ASN A 94 -3.83 -25.06 61.42
CA ASN A 94 -5.06 -25.36 62.19
C ASN A 94 -6.05 -24.25 62.52
N ASP A 95 -7.31 -24.47 62.12
CA ASP A 95 -8.37 -24.51 63.13
C ASP A 95 -9.53 -25.46 62.75
N ALA A 96 -9.94 -26.24 63.66
CA ALA A 96 -10.92 -27.33 63.59
C ALA A 96 -12.34 -26.81 63.80
N MET A 97 -13.31 -27.37 63.09
CA MET A 97 -14.66 -27.62 63.68
C MET A 97 -15.23 -28.92 63.15
N ASP A 98 -15.53 -29.72 64.12
CA ASP A 98 -16.10 -31.04 64.19
C ASP A 98 -17.61 -31.02 63.93
N VAL A 99 -18.17 -31.91 63.09
CA VAL A 99 -19.51 -32.45 63.22
C VAL A 99 -19.60 -33.81 62.51
N ASP A 100 -20.01 -34.80 63.30
CA ASP A 100 -20.27 -36.23 63.09
C ASP A 100 -21.15 -36.57 61.84
N GLY A 101 -20.88 -37.79 61.30
CA GLY A 101 -21.81 -38.52 60.44
C GLY A 101 -21.19 -39.57 59.54
N GLU A 102 -21.06 -40.82 60.00
CA GLU A 102 -20.61 -42.01 59.25
C GLU A 102 -21.57 -42.47 58.13
N PRO A 103 -21.23 -43.57 57.38
CA PRO A 103 -20.31 -43.60 56.27
C PRO A 103 -20.98 -44.17 55.00
N SER A 104 -20.52 -43.76 53.82
CA SER A 104 -20.68 -44.61 52.65
C SER A 104 -19.51 -44.34 51.66
N ALA A 105 -18.90 -45.40 51.22
CA ALA A 105 -17.77 -45.47 50.34
C ALA A 105 -18.03 -44.78 49.03
N GLN A 106 -17.27 -43.69 48.76
CA GLN A 106 -17.05 -43.16 47.42
C GLN A 106 -15.60 -42.71 47.29
N SER A 107 -14.97 -43.22 46.28
CA SER A 107 -13.61 -42.94 45.86
C SER A 107 -13.30 -41.44 45.83
N LYS A 108 -12.25 -41.03 46.52
CA LYS A 108 -11.68 -39.70 46.39
C LYS A 108 -11.04 -39.60 45.00
N ASN A 109 -11.69 -38.90 44.10
CA ASN A 109 -11.03 -38.37 42.92
C ASN A 109 -10.33 -37.08 43.32
N ASP A 110 -9.04 -37.15 43.45
CA ASP A 110 -8.17 -35.97 43.51
C ASP A 110 -8.22 -35.30 42.12
N PRO A 111 -8.49 -34.00 42.00
CA PRO A 111 -8.57 -33.33 40.70
C PRO A 111 -7.23 -33.27 39.94
N ASP A 112 -6.11 -33.58 40.60
CA ASP A 112 -4.79 -33.59 40.00
C ASP A 112 -4.22 -35.00 39.74
N ASP A 113 -4.99 -36.07 40.01
CA ASP A 113 -4.55 -37.44 39.74
C ASP A 113 -4.79 -37.83 38.28
N LEU A 114 -3.80 -37.60 37.46
CA LEU A 114 -3.77 -37.96 36.03
C LEU A 114 -3.50 -39.47 35.79
N SER A 115 -3.31 -40.27 36.84
CA SER A 115 -3.06 -41.71 36.71
C SER A 115 -4.22 -42.49 36.06
N ALA A 116 -5.45 -41.93 36.15
CA ALA A 116 -6.63 -42.51 35.49
C ALA A 116 -6.56 -42.41 33.94
N TYR A 117 -5.69 -41.56 33.40
CA TYR A 117 -5.54 -41.36 31.94
C TYR A 117 -4.45 -42.23 31.34
N LYS A 118 -3.70 -43.02 32.17
CA LYS A 118 -2.66 -43.97 31.70
C LYS A 118 -1.72 -43.35 30.68
N LEU A 119 -1.20 -42.16 30.96
CA LEU A 119 -0.33 -41.41 30.06
C LEU A 119 0.96 -42.14 29.74
N ASP A 120 1.41 -43.03 30.63
CA ASP A 120 2.62 -43.85 30.43
C ASP A 120 2.42 -44.98 29.39
N GLU A 121 1.15 -45.39 29.12
CA GLU A 121 0.84 -46.38 28.08
C GLU A 121 0.54 -45.70 26.71
N TYR A 122 0.45 -44.37 26.66
CA TYR A 122 0.08 -43.66 25.44
C TYR A 122 1.17 -43.72 24.35
N ASP A 123 2.43 -43.72 24.77
CA ASP A 123 3.57 -43.77 23.82
C ASP A 123 3.85 -45.21 23.33
N ASP A 124 3.45 -46.26 24.07
CA ASP A 124 3.69 -47.64 23.64
C ASP A 124 2.67 -48.13 22.61
N ASP A 125 1.45 -47.55 22.55
CA ASP A 125 0.44 -47.89 21.55
C ASP A 125 0.69 -47.29 20.15
N ILE A 126 1.61 -46.35 20.04
CA ILE A 126 1.94 -45.65 18.75
C ILE A 126 2.71 -46.57 17.77
N GLN A 127 3.25 -47.70 18.23
CA GLN A 127 4.03 -48.58 17.34
C GLN A 127 3.23 -49.60 16.54
N SER A 128 1.91 -49.76 16.74
CA SER A 128 1.14 -50.80 16.10
C SER A 128 -0.05 -50.37 15.24
N SER A 129 -0.41 -49.11 15.17
CA SER A 129 -1.46 -48.67 14.24
C SER A 129 -1.20 -47.26 13.74
N ASN A 130 -1.02 -47.13 12.45
CA ASN A 130 -0.90 -45.90 11.66
C ASN A 130 -2.25 -45.12 11.62
N LEU A 131 -3.02 -45.16 12.69
CA LEU A 131 -4.35 -44.57 12.83
C LEU A 131 -4.30 -43.46 13.89
N GLY A 132 -4.74 -42.26 13.54
CA GLY A 132 -4.67 -41.06 14.37
C GLY A 132 -5.44 -41.13 15.70
N PRO A 133 -5.43 -40.07 16.50
CA PRO A 133 -5.89 -40.05 17.93
C PRO A 133 -7.37 -40.40 18.17
N PHE A 134 -8.18 -40.59 17.13
CA PHE A 134 -9.61 -40.92 17.21
C PHE A 134 -9.96 -42.35 16.78
N SER A 135 -8.96 -43.23 16.56
CA SER A 135 -9.15 -44.59 16.07
C SER A 135 -9.95 -45.52 16.99
N ASN A 136 -10.10 -45.16 18.27
CA ASN A 136 -10.80 -45.97 19.27
C ASN A 136 -12.30 -45.65 19.40
N ILE A 137 -12.83 -44.69 18.66
CA ILE A 137 -14.26 -44.37 18.73
C ILE A 137 -15.01 -45.30 17.77
N LYS A 138 -15.79 -46.23 18.35
CA LYS A 138 -16.63 -47.14 17.54
C LYS A 138 -17.61 -46.34 16.68
N GLY A 139 -17.49 -46.48 15.35
CA GLY A 139 -18.33 -45.78 14.39
C GLY A 139 -17.71 -44.57 13.73
N LEU A 140 -16.49 -44.20 14.11
CA LEU A 140 -15.71 -43.22 13.36
C LEU A 140 -14.79 -43.94 12.37
N THR A 141 -14.94 -43.66 11.12
CA THR A 141 -13.99 -44.11 10.06
C THR A 141 -13.04 -42.95 9.84
N TYR A 142 -11.75 -43.19 10.02
CA TYR A 142 -10.70 -42.20 9.76
C TYR A 142 -9.99 -42.58 8.44
N TYR A 143 -9.90 -41.61 7.57
CA TYR A 143 -9.13 -41.75 6.32
C TYR A 143 -7.83 -40.94 6.47
N LYS A 144 -6.73 -41.50 6.00
CA LYS A 144 -5.40 -40.90 6.16
C LYS A 144 -5.21 -39.68 5.28
N ASP A 145 -5.77 -39.74 4.10
CA ASP A 145 -5.71 -38.69 3.10
C ASP A 145 -7.13 -38.37 2.60
N ASN A 146 -7.35 -37.14 2.17
CA ASN A 146 -8.63 -36.69 1.62
C ASN A 146 -9.04 -37.49 0.35
N GLU A 147 -8.06 -38.05 -0.37
CA GLU A 147 -8.30 -38.90 -1.54
C GLU A 147 -8.89 -40.29 -1.19
N GLU A 148 -8.67 -40.77 0.04
CA GLU A 148 -9.18 -42.04 0.52
C GLU A 148 -10.60 -41.93 1.14
N ASP A 149 -11.05 -40.71 1.45
CA ASP A 149 -12.36 -40.47 2.07
C ASP A 149 -13.47 -40.38 1.01
N PRO A 150 -14.37 -41.39 0.92
CA PRO A 150 -15.44 -41.38 -0.08
C PRO A 150 -16.54 -40.34 0.23
N TYR A 151 -16.50 -39.65 1.37
CA TYR A 151 -17.45 -38.61 1.76
C TYR A 151 -16.93 -37.22 1.45
N ILE A 152 -15.62 -37.04 1.21
CA ILE A 152 -15.05 -35.81 0.70
C ILE A 152 -15.22 -35.83 -0.81
N THR A 153 -16.29 -35.21 -1.26
CA THR A 153 -16.56 -35.00 -2.70
C THR A 153 -15.85 -33.78 -3.28
N LEU A 154 -15.28 -32.96 -2.43
CA LEU A 154 -14.39 -31.86 -2.82
C LEU A 154 -13.01 -32.49 -3.11
N LYS A 155 -12.87 -33.06 -4.28
CA LYS A 155 -11.57 -33.09 -4.92
C LYS A 155 -11.31 -31.65 -5.28
N ASP A 156 -10.30 -31.06 -4.66
CA ASP A 156 -9.68 -29.87 -5.21
C ASP A 156 -9.12 -30.30 -6.58
N ASP A 157 -9.95 -30.19 -7.62
CA ASP A 157 -9.50 -30.48 -8.96
C ASP A 157 -8.62 -29.29 -9.36
N PRO A 158 -7.32 -29.48 -9.59
CA PRO A 158 -6.44 -28.39 -9.99
C PRO A 158 -6.89 -27.72 -11.30
N GLU A 159 -7.80 -28.35 -12.04
CA GLU A 159 -8.45 -27.73 -13.20
C GLU A 159 -9.53 -26.74 -12.78
N ASP A 160 -10.35 -27.07 -11.76
CA ASP A 160 -11.40 -26.17 -11.24
C ASP A 160 -10.77 -24.92 -10.60
N GLU A 161 -9.75 -25.06 -9.75
CA GLU A 161 -9.01 -23.93 -9.20
C GLU A 161 -8.35 -23.05 -10.28
N ARG A 162 -7.89 -23.66 -11.35
CA ARG A 162 -7.28 -22.93 -12.46
C ARG A 162 -8.32 -22.15 -13.26
N GLU A 163 -9.54 -22.67 -13.39
CA GLU A 163 -10.65 -21.96 -14.03
C GLU A 163 -11.15 -20.79 -13.17
N GLU A 164 -11.21 -20.97 -11.84
CA GLU A 164 -11.61 -19.89 -10.91
C GLU A 164 -10.62 -18.71 -10.91
N LEU A 165 -9.33 -18.98 -11.12
CA LEU A 165 -8.28 -17.96 -11.16
C LEU A 165 -8.03 -17.41 -12.58
N GLU A 166 -8.86 -17.74 -13.57
CA GLU A 166 -8.66 -17.31 -14.94
C GLU A 166 -8.99 -15.82 -15.11
N ILE A 167 -8.04 -15.05 -15.67
CA ILE A 167 -8.19 -13.66 -16.03
C ILE A 167 -8.27 -13.53 -17.55
N TYR A 168 -9.37 -13.04 -18.06
CA TYR A 168 -9.51 -12.88 -19.51
C TYR A 168 -8.71 -11.68 -20.03
N PRO A 169 -8.11 -11.78 -21.23
CA PRO A 169 -7.37 -10.66 -21.84
C PRO A 169 -8.23 -9.43 -22.13
N THR A 170 -9.55 -9.57 -22.07
CA THR A 170 -10.53 -8.48 -22.24
C THR A 170 -10.76 -7.68 -20.96
N ASP A 171 -10.34 -8.22 -19.83
CA ASP A 171 -10.62 -7.65 -18.53
C ASP A 171 -9.52 -6.72 -18.06
N ASN A 172 -9.88 -5.75 -17.26
CA ASN A 172 -8.94 -4.88 -16.59
C ASN A 172 -8.71 -5.38 -15.16
N LEU A 173 -7.47 -5.26 -14.67
CA LEU A 173 -7.21 -5.39 -13.26
C LEU A 173 -7.17 -4.01 -12.58
N LEU A 174 -7.60 -4.00 -11.31
CA LEU A 174 -7.38 -2.88 -10.40
C LEU A 174 -6.67 -3.39 -9.16
N VAL A 175 -5.64 -2.67 -8.77
CA VAL A 175 -4.93 -2.91 -7.52
C VAL A 175 -5.28 -1.81 -6.55
N VAL A 176 -5.72 -2.19 -5.37
CA VAL A 176 -6.24 -1.29 -4.34
C VAL A 176 -5.44 -1.48 -3.06
N ALA A 177 -4.85 -0.41 -2.56
CA ALA A 177 -4.20 -0.41 -1.25
C ALA A 177 -5.26 -0.16 -0.17
N LYS A 178 -5.61 -1.20 0.56
CA LYS A 178 -6.67 -1.18 1.56
C LYS A 178 -6.11 -1.47 2.95
N THR A 179 -6.65 -0.78 3.94
CA THR A 179 -6.37 -1.04 5.35
C THR A 179 -7.67 -1.17 6.10
N GLU A 180 -7.84 -2.26 6.82
CA GLU A 180 -8.97 -2.56 7.69
C GLU A 180 -8.45 -3.05 9.05
N ASP A 181 -8.91 -2.43 10.13
CA ASP A 181 -8.62 -2.81 11.51
C ASP A 181 -7.13 -3.12 11.82
N GLU A 182 -6.21 -2.30 11.29
CA GLU A 182 -4.74 -2.42 11.41
C GLU A 182 -4.10 -3.44 10.45
N ILE A 183 -4.87 -4.19 9.69
CA ILE A 183 -4.35 -5.06 8.63
C ILE A 183 -4.29 -4.27 7.33
N SER A 184 -3.14 -4.29 6.70
CA SER A 184 -2.91 -3.65 5.40
C SER A 184 -2.75 -4.70 4.32
N GLN A 185 -3.43 -4.51 3.21
CA GLN A 185 -3.42 -5.46 2.09
C GLN A 185 -3.54 -4.76 0.74
N LEU A 186 -3.09 -5.43 -0.30
CA LEU A 186 -3.45 -5.10 -1.67
C LEU A 186 -4.57 -6.04 -2.09
N GLU A 187 -5.69 -5.49 -2.47
CA GLU A 187 -6.77 -6.25 -3.10
C GLU A 187 -6.68 -6.09 -4.61
N ILE A 188 -6.65 -7.20 -5.31
CA ILE A 188 -6.62 -7.26 -6.77
C ILE A 188 -8.03 -7.59 -7.25
N TYR A 189 -8.61 -6.66 -8.02
CA TYR A 189 -9.94 -6.78 -8.59
C TYR A 189 -9.86 -7.02 -10.09
N VAL A 190 -10.78 -7.80 -10.60
CA VAL A 190 -11.03 -7.96 -12.03
C VAL A 190 -12.27 -7.18 -12.40
N TYR A 191 -12.17 -6.39 -13.45
CA TYR A 191 -13.28 -5.65 -14.03
C TYR A 191 -13.58 -6.13 -15.45
N ASP A 192 -14.73 -6.81 -15.60
CA ASP A 192 -15.30 -7.13 -16.90
C ASP A 192 -16.23 -5.99 -17.35
N GLU A 193 -15.75 -5.19 -18.32
CA GLU A 193 -16.55 -4.11 -18.90
C GLU A 193 -17.81 -4.62 -19.59
N SER A 194 -17.78 -5.83 -20.16
CA SER A 194 -18.89 -6.35 -20.97
C SER A 194 -20.15 -6.59 -20.14
N GLN A 195 -19.96 -7.01 -18.90
CA GLN A 195 -21.04 -7.34 -17.96
C GLN A 195 -21.21 -6.29 -16.84
N ASP A 196 -20.35 -5.27 -16.80
CA ASP A 196 -20.26 -4.32 -15.67
C ASP A 196 -20.01 -5.02 -14.32
N ASN A 197 -19.22 -6.11 -14.37
CA ASN A 197 -18.91 -6.92 -13.19
C ASN A 197 -17.55 -6.54 -12.60
N LEU A 198 -17.52 -6.36 -11.29
CA LEU A 198 -16.31 -6.07 -10.51
C LEU A 198 -16.26 -7.02 -9.33
N TYR A 199 -15.26 -7.87 -9.28
CA TYR A 199 -15.06 -8.85 -8.21
C TYR A 199 -13.62 -8.89 -7.75
N THR A 200 -13.41 -9.32 -6.51
CA THR A 200 -12.08 -9.54 -5.93
C THR A 200 -11.53 -10.84 -6.46
N HIS A 201 -10.31 -10.83 -7.00
CA HIS A 201 -9.63 -12.01 -7.50
C HIS A 201 -8.76 -12.64 -6.42
N HIS A 202 -7.88 -11.86 -5.81
CA HIS A 202 -7.03 -12.28 -4.69
C HIS A 202 -6.53 -11.06 -3.92
N ASP A 203 -5.89 -11.29 -2.79
CA ASP A 203 -5.28 -10.26 -1.97
C ASP A 203 -3.84 -10.59 -1.57
N LEU A 204 -3.07 -9.57 -1.26
CA LEU A 204 -1.69 -9.67 -0.81
C LEU A 204 -1.56 -8.93 0.51
N MET A 205 -1.04 -9.60 1.54
CA MET A 205 -0.80 -8.99 2.84
C MET A 205 0.44 -8.10 2.80
N LEU A 206 0.32 -6.88 3.33
CA LEU A 206 1.42 -5.94 3.43
C LEU A 206 1.90 -5.82 4.88
N PRO A 207 3.23 -5.69 5.10
CA PRO A 207 3.78 -5.57 6.44
C PRO A 207 3.49 -4.21 7.09
N ASN A 208 3.21 -3.18 6.28
CA ASN A 208 2.97 -1.83 6.80
C ASN A 208 1.90 -1.09 5.99
N PHE A 209 1.45 0.06 6.53
CA PHE A 209 0.40 0.89 5.93
C PHE A 209 0.83 1.45 4.57
N PRO A 210 0.12 1.10 3.46
CA PRO A 210 0.44 1.57 2.12
C PRO A 210 -0.05 3.02 1.90
N LEU A 211 0.79 3.82 1.26
CA LEU A 211 0.51 5.23 0.97
C LEU A 211 0.33 5.49 -0.52
N CYS A 212 1.08 4.80 -1.36
CA CYS A 212 1.02 4.98 -2.82
C CYS A 212 1.30 3.68 -3.56
N LEU A 213 0.76 3.59 -4.77
CA LEU A 213 0.91 2.48 -5.70
C LEU A 213 1.38 3.00 -7.06
N GLU A 214 2.26 2.25 -7.71
CA GLU A 214 2.63 2.49 -9.11
C GLU A 214 2.81 1.17 -9.84
N TRP A 215 2.04 0.97 -10.90
CA TRP A 215 2.14 -0.22 -11.73
C TRP A 215 3.37 -0.19 -12.64
N LEU A 216 4.03 -1.33 -12.82
CA LEU A 216 5.26 -1.51 -13.59
C LEU A 216 5.12 -2.67 -14.57
N ASP A 217 5.59 -2.48 -15.80
CA ASP A 217 5.71 -3.57 -16.79
C ASP A 217 7.12 -4.17 -16.86
N PHE A 218 8.02 -3.72 -15.98
CA PHE A 218 9.42 -4.13 -15.99
C PHE A 218 9.72 -5.06 -14.79
N PRO A 219 10.22 -6.28 -15.03
CA PRO A 219 10.59 -7.19 -13.96
C PRO A 219 11.79 -6.63 -13.19
N PRO A 220 11.68 -6.51 -11.84
CA PRO A 220 12.80 -6.09 -11.02
C PRO A 220 13.92 -7.14 -11.05
N ALA A 221 15.15 -6.72 -10.76
CA ALA A 221 16.23 -7.68 -10.57
C ALA A 221 15.88 -8.59 -9.38
N PRO A 222 15.94 -9.91 -9.56
CA PRO A 222 15.69 -10.83 -8.46
C PRO A 222 16.73 -10.63 -7.37
N ILE A 223 16.32 -10.80 -6.13
CA ILE A 223 17.23 -10.81 -4.99
C ILE A 223 18.22 -11.96 -5.21
N SER A 224 19.47 -11.64 -5.50
CA SER A 224 20.45 -12.65 -5.91
C SER A 224 20.79 -13.59 -4.79
N THR A 225 20.54 -14.85 -5.03
CA THR A 225 21.46 -15.89 -4.53
C THR A 225 22.80 -15.74 -5.26
N PRO A 226 23.94 -16.00 -4.60
CA PRO A 226 25.29 -15.78 -5.15
C PRO A 226 25.67 -16.77 -6.27
N SER A 227 24.80 -17.04 -7.21
CA SER A 227 25.11 -17.83 -8.39
C SER A 227 25.34 -16.90 -9.58
N HIS A 228 26.52 -16.96 -10.15
CA HIS A 228 27.09 -16.20 -11.27
C HIS A 228 26.31 -16.25 -12.61
N ALA A 229 25.01 -16.42 -12.59
CA ALA A 229 24.20 -16.38 -13.80
C ALA A 229 23.69 -14.96 -14.01
N GLN A 230 24.40 -14.18 -14.82
CA GLN A 230 23.84 -12.95 -15.38
C GLN A 230 22.54 -13.31 -16.11
N PRO A 231 21.43 -12.62 -15.84
CA PRO A 231 20.17 -12.85 -16.57
C PRO A 231 20.47 -12.72 -18.06
N LYS A 232 20.03 -13.71 -18.82
CA LYS A 232 20.23 -13.70 -20.28
C LYS A 232 19.58 -12.45 -20.86
N ALA A 233 20.27 -11.76 -21.76
CA ALA A 233 19.80 -10.50 -22.36
C ALA A 233 18.40 -10.57 -22.99
N ASN A 234 17.83 -11.76 -23.17
CA ASN A 234 16.45 -11.97 -23.63
C ASN A 234 15.42 -11.91 -22.47
N GLU A 235 15.80 -12.17 -21.22
CA GLU A 235 14.90 -12.11 -20.06
C GLU A 235 14.61 -10.66 -19.66
N LEU A 236 15.55 -9.75 -19.87
CA LEU A 236 15.37 -8.30 -19.65
C LEU A 236 14.36 -7.62 -20.59
N ARG A 237 13.83 -8.32 -21.60
CA ARG A 237 12.85 -7.80 -22.56
C ARG A 237 11.42 -8.30 -22.30
N GLN A 238 11.24 -9.19 -21.35
CA GLN A 238 9.93 -9.72 -21.02
C GLN A 238 9.09 -8.63 -20.35
N MET A 239 7.87 -8.44 -20.82
CA MET A 239 6.91 -7.60 -20.12
C MET A 239 6.46 -8.38 -18.88
N GLY A 240 6.37 -7.70 -17.76
CA GLY A 240 5.88 -8.26 -16.51
C GLY A 240 4.67 -7.49 -16.01
N ASN A 241 4.10 -7.95 -14.94
CA ASN A 241 2.95 -7.34 -14.28
C ASN A 241 3.26 -7.19 -12.79
N TYR A 242 3.80 -6.03 -12.43
CA TYR A 242 4.27 -5.74 -11.08
C TYR A 242 3.64 -4.47 -10.53
N ILE A 243 3.57 -4.40 -9.21
CA ILE A 243 3.16 -3.20 -8.48
C ILE A 243 4.25 -2.79 -7.50
N ALA A 244 4.65 -1.51 -7.56
CA ALA A 244 5.50 -0.91 -6.53
C ALA A 244 4.63 -0.24 -5.48
N VAL A 245 4.94 -0.50 -4.22
CA VAL A 245 4.20 -0.04 -3.04
C VAL A 245 5.11 0.83 -2.20
N GLY A 246 4.70 2.06 -1.94
CA GLY A 246 5.32 2.92 -0.93
C GLY A 246 4.49 2.90 0.33
N THR A 247 5.15 2.72 1.47
CA THR A 247 4.51 2.57 2.78
C THR A 247 4.97 3.65 3.77
N LEU A 248 4.50 3.58 5.01
CA LEU A 248 5.02 4.39 6.10
C LEU A 248 6.50 4.11 6.40
N ASP A 249 6.98 2.92 6.05
CA ASP A 249 8.41 2.61 6.07
C ASP A 249 9.14 3.24 4.87
N PRO A 250 10.43 3.50 5.00
CA PRO A 250 11.21 4.14 3.95
C PRO A 250 11.55 3.21 2.78
N GLU A 251 11.14 1.96 2.83
CA GLU A 251 11.36 0.94 1.82
C GLU A 251 10.28 1.00 0.74
N ILE A 252 10.62 0.55 -0.46
CA ILE A 252 9.69 0.39 -1.57
C ILE A 252 9.64 -1.09 -1.91
N GLU A 253 8.48 -1.68 -1.77
CA GLU A 253 8.25 -3.08 -2.08
C GLU A 253 7.73 -3.23 -3.50
N ILE A 254 8.19 -4.26 -4.20
CA ILE A 254 7.73 -4.61 -5.55
C ILE A 254 7.17 -6.01 -5.52
N TRP A 255 5.92 -6.14 -5.90
CA TRP A 255 5.16 -7.39 -5.87
C TRP A 255 4.73 -7.80 -7.28
N SER A 256 4.77 -9.09 -7.59
CA SER A 256 4.16 -9.65 -8.80
C SER A 256 2.65 -9.76 -8.63
N LEU A 257 1.90 -9.34 -9.65
CA LEU A 257 0.43 -9.46 -9.69
C LEU A 257 -0.03 -10.74 -10.39
N ASP A 258 0.90 -11.52 -10.96
CA ASP A 258 0.63 -12.79 -11.64
C ASP A 258 0.89 -14.00 -10.71
N VAL A 259 1.14 -13.74 -9.42
CA VAL A 259 1.31 -14.76 -8.38
C VAL A 259 0.23 -14.56 -7.33
N VAL A 260 -0.55 -15.63 -7.09
CA VAL A 260 -1.59 -15.64 -6.07
C VAL A 260 -0.98 -16.02 -4.72
N ASP A 261 -1.38 -15.31 -3.65
CA ASP A 261 -0.95 -15.51 -2.27
C ASP A 261 0.58 -15.45 -2.03
N PRO A 262 1.32 -14.50 -2.64
CA PRO A 262 2.74 -14.39 -2.38
C PRO A 262 3.00 -13.94 -0.94
N MET A 263 3.92 -14.61 -0.27
CA MET A 263 4.29 -14.31 1.12
C MET A 263 5.32 -13.19 1.23
N TYR A 264 6.11 -12.94 0.17
CA TYR A 264 7.20 -11.96 0.17
C TYR A 264 7.24 -11.20 -1.15
N PRO A 265 7.67 -9.91 -1.13
CA PRO A 265 7.84 -9.14 -2.35
C PRO A 265 8.98 -9.69 -3.21
N ASP A 266 8.89 -9.52 -4.51
CA ASP A 266 9.95 -9.92 -5.46
C ASP A 266 11.21 -9.09 -5.26
N SER A 267 11.08 -7.82 -4.88
CA SER A 267 12.19 -6.92 -4.64
C SER A 267 11.84 -5.86 -3.60
N ILE A 268 12.84 -5.46 -2.80
CA ILE A 268 12.71 -4.37 -1.83
C ILE A 268 13.81 -3.35 -2.12
N LEU A 269 13.41 -2.13 -2.49
CA LEU A 269 14.34 -1.05 -2.78
C LEU A 269 14.54 -0.17 -1.54
N GLY A 270 15.80 0.24 -1.32
CA GLY A 270 16.11 1.21 -0.27
C GLY A 270 16.20 0.64 1.12
N ARG A 271 16.30 -0.69 1.25
CA ARG A 271 16.52 -1.31 2.55
C ARG A 271 17.87 -0.87 3.10
N PRO A 272 17.92 -0.22 4.27
CA PRO A 272 19.18 0.20 4.87
C PRO A 272 19.97 -1.04 5.29
N ASP A 273 21.23 -1.11 4.89
CA ASP A 273 22.14 -2.24 5.09
C ASP A 273 22.41 -2.53 6.59
N LYS A 274 22.00 -1.71 7.50
CA LYS A 274 22.43 -1.83 8.90
C LYS A 274 21.58 -1.15 9.93
N THR A 275 20.32 -0.87 9.83
CA THR A 275 19.75 -0.33 11.04
C THR A 275 18.30 0.13 10.94
N ALA A 276 17.55 -0.14 11.94
CA ALA A 276 16.41 0.65 12.41
C ALA A 276 16.66 2.17 12.47
N ALA A 277 17.50 2.71 11.55
CA ALA A 277 17.80 4.14 11.48
C ALA A 277 16.56 4.98 11.10
N HIS A 278 15.53 4.37 10.56
CA HIS A 278 14.22 4.96 10.27
C HIS A 278 13.32 5.04 11.50
N ILE A 279 13.52 4.20 12.51
CA ILE A 279 12.72 4.22 13.73
C ILE A 279 13.01 5.48 14.55
N PRO A 280 12.01 6.29 14.89
CA PRO A 280 12.22 7.45 15.75
C PRO A 280 12.74 7.02 17.12
N VAL A 281 13.89 7.52 17.53
CA VAL A 281 14.40 7.28 18.89
C VAL A 281 13.36 7.82 19.87
N PRO A 282 12.81 6.99 20.78
CA PRO A 282 11.85 7.45 21.77
C PRO A 282 12.46 8.59 22.58
N LEU A 283 11.85 9.74 22.52
CA LEU A 283 12.24 10.85 23.36
C LEU A 283 11.71 10.56 24.76
N GLY A 284 12.63 10.46 25.74
CA GLY A 284 12.34 10.07 27.10
C GLY A 284 11.09 10.72 27.69
N THR A 285 10.37 9.96 28.50
CA THR A 285 9.05 10.25 29.09
C THR A 285 9.01 11.40 30.12
N GLY A 286 10.04 12.24 30.19
CA GLY A 286 10.09 13.38 31.13
C GLY A 286 9.06 14.45 30.79
N LYS A 287 8.26 14.88 31.79
CA LYS A 287 7.23 15.94 31.74
C LYS A 287 7.74 17.33 31.30
N LYS A 288 8.99 17.51 30.93
CA LYS A 288 9.56 18.78 30.54
C LYS A 288 9.75 18.87 29.02
N LYS A 289 8.87 19.68 28.38
CA LYS A 289 8.93 20.23 27.02
C LYS A 289 9.15 19.16 25.94
N LYS A 290 8.12 18.92 25.10
CA LYS A 290 8.25 18.24 23.81
C LYS A 290 9.48 18.81 23.08
N LYS A 291 10.61 18.12 23.17
CA LYS A 291 11.76 18.41 22.31
C LYS A 291 11.31 18.11 20.89
N LYS A 292 11.40 19.11 20.00
CA LYS A 292 11.20 18.87 18.57
C LYS A 292 12.14 17.74 18.17
N THR A 293 11.59 16.68 17.62
CA THR A 293 12.35 15.61 16.98
C THR A 293 13.28 16.26 15.97
N LYS A 294 14.58 16.04 16.10
CA LYS A 294 15.51 16.43 15.03
C LYS A 294 15.18 15.57 13.83
N HIS A 295 14.91 16.21 12.70
CA HIS A 295 14.87 15.48 11.44
C HIS A 295 16.16 14.71 11.26
N ARG A 296 16.05 13.46 10.86
CA ARG A 296 17.23 12.66 10.50
C ARG A 296 17.92 13.28 9.31
N ALA A 297 19.22 13.11 9.23
CA ALA A 297 19.95 13.50 8.04
C ALA A 297 19.50 12.61 6.88
N ALA A 298 19.19 13.21 5.74
CA ALA A 298 18.90 12.47 4.53
C ALA A 298 20.08 11.59 4.14
N SER A 299 19.82 10.38 3.70
CA SER A 299 20.81 9.48 3.10
C SER A 299 20.75 9.61 1.59
N SER A 300 21.89 9.58 0.90
CA SER A 300 21.90 9.58 -0.57
C SER A 300 21.47 8.23 -1.17
N ALA A 301 21.61 7.14 -0.42
CA ALA A 301 21.39 5.78 -0.91
C ALA A 301 19.94 5.28 -0.71
N TYR A 302 19.25 5.73 0.35
CA TYR A 302 17.91 5.27 0.69
C TYR A 302 17.09 6.37 1.36
N HIS A 303 15.76 6.21 1.39
CA HIS A 303 14.89 7.09 2.15
C HIS A 303 15.02 6.84 3.66
N VAL A 304 14.74 7.86 4.46
CA VAL A 304 14.70 7.79 5.93
C VAL A 304 13.34 8.18 6.50
N GLY A 305 12.37 8.38 5.66
CA GLY A 305 10.98 8.70 5.98
C GLY A 305 10.01 7.98 5.05
N ALA A 306 8.73 8.02 5.35
CA ALA A 306 7.66 7.41 4.57
C ALA A 306 7.74 7.76 3.08
N VAL A 307 7.44 6.80 2.21
CA VAL A 307 7.37 6.99 0.76
C VAL A 307 5.95 7.39 0.38
N LEU A 308 5.76 8.64 -0.06
CA LEU A 308 4.45 9.23 -0.28
C LEU A 308 3.96 9.15 -1.73
N SER A 309 4.89 9.07 -2.68
CA SER A 309 4.55 9.00 -4.09
C SER A 309 5.62 8.26 -4.87
N LEU A 310 5.17 7.48 -5.83
CA LEU A 310 5.98 6.74 -6.78
C LEU A 310 5.60 7.16 -8.19
N SER A 311 6.56 7.10 -9.10
CA SER A 311 6.31 7.30 -10.53
C SER A 311 7.28 6.49 -11.36
N TRP A 312 6.74 5.66 -12.24
CA TRP A 312 7.50 4.82 -13.14
C TRP A 312 7.73 5.50 -14.48
N ASN A 313 8.93 5.35 -15.04
CA ASN A 313 9.27 5.91 -16.33
C ASN A 313 8.93 4.95 -17.47
N LYS A 314 7.85 5.25 -18.20
CA LYS A 314 7.36 4.38 -19.28
C LYS A 314 8.34 4.24 -20.47
N THR A 315 9.26 5.18 -20.65
CA THR A 315 10.27 5.14 -21.73
C THR A 315 11.55 4.44 -21.28
N HIS A 316 12.06 4.81 -20.10
CA HIS A 316 13.18 4.16 -19.45
C HIS A 316 12.62 3.21 -18.38
N ARG A 317 12.08 2.08 -18.84
CA ARG A 317 11.28 1.13 -18.05
C ARG A 317 11.96 0.63 -16.77
N ASN A 318 13.28 0.64 -16.73
CA ASN A 318 14.05 0.30 -15.53
C ASN A 318 14.13 1.43 -14.48
N MET A 319 13.53 2.59 -14.73
CA MET A 319 13.65 3.75 -13.86
C MET A 319 12.37 3.99 -13.07
N LEU A 320 12.50 4.06 -11.75
CA LEU A 320 11.45 4.45 -10.81
C LEU A 320 11.89 5.71 -10.06
N ALA A 321 10.99 6.66 -9.88
CA ALA A 321 11.19 7.83 -9.02
C ALA A 321 10.32 7.70 -7.77
N SER A 322 10.84 8.13 -6.63
CA SER A 322 10.11 8.17 -5.36
C SER A 322 10.23 9.53 -4.68
N ALA A 323 9.18 9.94 -4.01
CA ALA A 323 9.13 11.12 -3.15
C ALA A 323 8.80 10.73 -1.71
N SER A 324 9.44 11.38 -0.76
CA SER A 324 9.36 10.97 0.65
C SER A 324 9.14 12.15 1.60
N ALA A 325 8.64 11.80 2.78
CA ALA A 325 8.55 12.68 3.93
C ALA A 325 9.91 13.18 4.44
N ASP A 326 11.01 12.53 4.04
CA ASP A 326 12.38 12.96 4.32
C ASP A 326 12.84 14.17 3.48
N ARG A 327 11.94 14.74 2.67
CA ARG A 327 12.14 15.92 1.79
C ARG A 327 13.03 15.65 0.59
N THR A 328 13.29 14.39 0.28
CA THR A 328 14.10 13.99 -0.86
C THR A 328 13.29 13.35 -1.97
N VAL A 329 13.80 13.43 -3.17
CA VAL A 329 13.35 12.67 -4.33
C VAL A 329 14.47 11.76 -4.75
N LYS A 330 14.19 10.48 -4.96
CA LYS A 330 15.20 9.48 -5.34
C LYS A 330 14.86 8.79 -6.65
N LEU A 331 15.90 8.36 -7.35
CA LEU A 331 15.79 7.55 -8.56
C LEU A 331 16.38 6.18 -8.32
N TRP A 332 15.66 5.18 -8.74
CA TRP A 332 16.00 3.76 -8.60
C TRP A 332 16.13 3.11 -9.97
N ASP A 333 17.05 2.17 -10.09
CA ASP A 333 17.19 1.31 -11.25
C ASP A 333 16.74 -0.11 -10.90
N LEU A 334 15.60 -0.48 -11.42
CA LEU A 334 14.96 -1.79 -11.17
C LEU A 334 15.80 -2.97 -11.72
N SER A 335 16.76 -2.70 -12.60
CA SER A 335 17.65 -3.73 -13.14
C SER A 335 18.82 -4.06 -12.21
N ARG A 336 19.01 -3.30 -11.14
CA ARG A 336 20.07 -3.52 -10.16
C ARG A 336 19.57 -4.39 -9.01
N ASP A 337 20.44 -5.26 -8.55
CA ASP A 337 20.17 -6.03 -7.35
C ASP A 337 20.18 -5.12 -6.11
N PRO A 338 19.05 -4.97 -5.40
CA PRO A 338 18.95 -4.08 -4.25
C PRO A 338 19.76 -4.59 -3.02
N THR A 339 20.15 -5.86 -2.98
CA THR A 339 20.86 -6.48 -1.84
C THR A 339 22.35 -6.21 -1.85
N ILE A 340 22.89 -5.68 -2.94
CA ILE A 340 24.32 -5.38 -3.04
C ILE A 340 24.67 -4.18 -2.15
N SER A 341 25.44 -4.44 -1.08
CA SER A 341 25.92 -3.42 -0.17
C SER A 341 26.81 -2.40 -0.88
N GLY A 342 26.60 -1.12 -0.64
CA GLY A 342 27.40 -0.01 -1.17
C GLY A 342 26.77 0.70 -2.37
N GLU A 343 27.59 1.23 -3.29
CA GLU A 343 27.11 2.04 -4.43
C GLU A 343 26.24 1.25 -5.45
N GLY A 344 26.14 -0.07 -5.30
CA GLY A 344 25.40 -0.94 -6.23
C GLY A 344 23.91 -1.07 -5.96
N GLY A 345 23.46 -1.10 -4.70
CA GLY A 345 22.09 -1.46 -4.31
C GLY A 345 21.18 -0.28 -3.90
N GLY A 346 21.74 0.93 -3.76
CA GLY A 346 20.98 2.12 -3.37
C GLY A 346 20.39 2.89 -4.53
N ALA A 347 19.77 4.03 -4.21
CA ALA A 347 19.29 4.97 -5.20
C ALA A 347 20.43 5.42 -6.13
N ILE A 348 20.16 5.49 -7.43
CA ILE A 348 21.13 5.98 -8.42
C ILE A 348 21.43 7.44 -8.18
N ARG A 349 20.41 8.19 -7.78
CA ARG A 349 20.50 9.61 -7.54
C ARG A 349 19.52 10.05 -6.46
N SER A 350 19.96 11.00 -5.63
CA SER A 350 19.16 11.67 -4.62
C SER A 350 19.15 13.17 -4.92
N PHE A 351 17.95 13.78 -4.77
CA PHE A 351 17.74 15.21 -4.88
C PHE A 351 17.29 15.73 -3.52
N ASP A 352 18.23 16.21 -2.73
CA ASP A 352 18.03 16.58 -1.32
C ASP A 352 17.70 18.07 -1.13
N ASP A 353 18.05 18.91 -2.12
CA ASP A 353 17.97 20.37 -2.04
C ASP A 353 16.81 20.97 -2.86
N VAL A 354 15.96 20.13 -3.47
CA VAL A 354 14.86 20.59 -4.32
C VAL A 354 13.75 21.21 -3.48
N HIS A 355 13.41 20.63 -2.35
CA HIS A 355 12.33 21.05 -1.47
C HIS A 355 12.81 21.23 -0.02
N LYS A 356 12.08 22.06 0.73
CA LYS A 356 12.38 22.39 2.14
C LYS A 356 11.52 21.61 3.13
N ASP A 357 10.45 20.99 2.66
CA ASP A 357 9.51 20.21 3.45
C ASP A 357 9.16 18.91 2.71
N THR A 358 8.31 18.09 3.30
CA THR A 358 7.79 16.83 2.77
C THR A 358 7.46 16.94 1.29
N VAL A 359 7.98 16.01 0.48
CA VAL A 359 7.65 15.91 -0.94
C VAL A 359 6.47 14.95 -1.09
N GLN A 360 5.30 15.51 -1.37
CA GLN A 360 4.04 14.75 -1.40
C GLN A 360 3.82 14.02 -2.71
N SER A 361 4.28 14.58 -3.82
CA SER A 361 4.00 14.00 -5.14
C SER A 361 5.18 14.16 -6.09
N VAL A 362 5.42 13.12 -6.90
CA VAL A 362 6.41 13.09 -7.97
C VAL A 362 5.80 12.46 -9.21
N GLN A 363 6.13 12.97 -10.40
CA GLN A 363 5.71 12.39 -11.65
C GLN A 363 6.73 12.60 -12.76
N TRP A 364 7.03 11.52 -13.52
CA TRP A 364 7.75 11.60 -14.76
C TRP A 364 6.89 12.23 -15.87
N ASN A 365 7.53 12.97 -16.76
CA ASN A 365 6.88 13.45 -17.96
C ASN A 365 6.89 12.37 -19.04
N ASP A 366 5.72 11.93 -19.50
CA ASP A 366 5.59 10.90 -20.52
C ASP A 366 6.15 11.35 -21.90
N LYS A 367 6.16 12.65 -22.18
CA LYS A 367 6.69 13.20 -23.45
C LYS A 367 8.18 13.51 -23.40
N GLU A 368 8.67 13.90 -22.23
CA GLU A 368 10.08 14.21 -21.98
C GLU A 368 10.57 13.34 -20.81
N PRO A 369 10.99 12.10 -21.09
CA PRO A 369 11.21 11.06 -20.06
C PRO A 369 12.40 11.34 -19.12
N THR A 370 13.10 12.44 -19.32
CA THR A 370 14.16 12.90 -18.41
C THR A 370 13.71 13.96 -17.42
N VAL A 371 12.48 14.49 -17.57
CA VAL A 371 11.93 15.56 -16.76
C VAL A 371 11.03 15.01 -15.67
N LEU A 372 11.26 15.49 -14.44
CA LEU A 372 10.46 15.23 -13.25
C LEU A 372 9.65 16.46 -12.87
N LEU A 373 8.46 16.23 -12.36
CA LEU A 373 7.62 17.21 -11.68
C LEU A 373 7.48 16.77 -10.23
N THR A 374 7.66 17.70 -9.30
CA THR A 374 7.56 17.44 -7.86
C THR A 374 6.74 18.51 -7.17
N GLY A 375 6.01 18.12 -6.13
CA GLY A 375 5.22 19.00 -5.29
C GLY A 375 5.41 18.70 -3.82
N SER A 376 5.42 19.76 -3.00
CA SER A 376 5.79 19.66 -1.60
C SER A 376 4.88 20.48 -0.70
N TYR A 377 4.88 20.16 0.58
CA TYR A 377 4.29 20.93 1.66
C TYR A 377 5.03 22.25 1.94
N ASP A 378 6.20 22.47 1.30
CA ASP A 378 6.82 23.78 1.26
C ASP A 378 6.06 24.78 0.36
N ARG A 379 4.90 24.36 -0.20
CA ARG A 379 3.99 25.12 -1.08
C ARG A 379 4.63 25.51 -2.41
N THR A 380 5.55 24.68 -2.86
CA THR A 380 6.18 24.86 -4.15
C THR A 380 6.01 23.64 -5.04
N VAL A 381 5.92 23.88 -6.33
CA VAL A 381 6.05 22.86 -7.36
C VAL A 381 7.31 23.14 -8.16
N ARG A 382 8.03 22.08 -8.52
CA ARG A 382 9.26 22.18 -9.30
C ARG A 382 9.29 21.18 -10.42
N THR A 383 9.89 21.60 -11.53
CA THR A 383 10.20 20.72 -12.65
C THR A 383 11.66 20.87 -13.03
N PHE A 384 12.34 19.74 -13.18
CA PHE A 384 13.77 19.69 -13.44
C PHE A 384 14.16 18.46 -14.26
N ASP A 385 15.30 18.55 -14.94
CA ASP A 385 15.89 17.41 -15.65
C ASP A 385 16.61 16.50 -14.64
N SER A 386 16.24 15.23 -14.61
CA SER A 386 16.82 14.22 -13.72
C SER A 386 18.33 14.02 -13.91
N ARG A 387 18.89 14.44 -15.03
CA ARG A 387 20.32 14.36 -15.36
C ARG A 387 21.11 15.59 -14.89
N ALA A 388 20.43 16.73 -14.70
CA ALA A 388 21.08 17.97 -14.32
C ALA A 388 21.09 18.17 -12.79
N PRO A 389 22.20 18.68 -12.22
CA PRO A 389 22.17 19.13 -10.83
C PRO A 389 21.41 20.45 -10.74
N GLY A 390 20.48 20.53 -9.80
CA GLY A 390 19.78 21.78 -9.50
C GLY A 390 18.27 21.60 -9.37
N ALA A 391 17.64 22.60 -8.79
CA ALA A 391 16.21 22.58 -8.48
C ALA A 391 15.30 22.92 -9.67
N GLY A 392 15.86 23.17 -10.87
CA GLY A 392 15.10 23.48 -12.07
C GLY A 392 14.33 24.79 -12.01
N VAL A 393 13.12 24.78 -12.59
CA VAL A 393 12.15 25.89 -12.57
C VAL A 393 10.96 25.53 -11.69
N GLY A 394 10.21 26.50 -11.18
CA GLY A 394 9.08 26.18 -10.32
C GLY A 394 8.15 27.35 -10.04
N ALA A 395 7.10 27.07 -9.28
CA ALA A 395 6.09 28.03 -8.84
C ALA A 395 5.80 27.90 -7.35
N VAL A 396 5.46 29.03 -6.72
CA VAL A 396 4.87 29.05 -5.38
C VAL A 396 3.34 29.01 -5.54
N VAL A 397 2.69 28.00 -4.93
CA VAL A 397 1.26 27.73 -5.13
C VAL A 397 0.37 28.20 -3.98
N GLY A 398 0.96 28.60 -2.87
CA GLY A 398 0.26 29.28 -1.76
C GLY A 398 -0.40 28.37 -0.72
N SER A 399 -0.59 27.09 -1.01
CA SER A 399 -1.07 26.05 -0.09
C SER A 399 -0.28 24.75 -0.33
N ASP A 400 -0.42 23.81 0.59
CA ASP A 400 0.26 22.52 0.51
C ASP A 400 -0.22 21.74 -0.73
N VAL A 401 0.72 21.09 -1.41
CA VAL A 401 0.44 20.33 -2.64
C VAL A 401 -0.04 18.95 -2.28
N GLU A 402 -1.19 18.55 -2.80
CA GLU A 402 -1.76 17.22 -2.60
C GLU A 402 -1.41 16.27 -3.75
N ALA A 403 -1.73 16.62 -4.98
CA ALA A 403 -1.45 15.78 -6.14
C ALA A 403 -0.97 16.60 -7.35
N LEU A 404 -0.25 15.93 -8.23
CA LEU A 404 0.29 16.48 -9.47
C LEU A 404 -0.07 15.57 -10.63
N ARG A 405 -0.34 16.16 -11.81
CA ARG A 405 -0.45 15.40 -13.06
C ARG A 405 0.06 16.19 -14.24
N TRP A 406 0.96 15.61 -15.04
CA TRP A 406 1.27 16.10 -16.36
C TRP A 406 0.05 15.98 -17.29
N ASP A 407 -0.11 16.93 -18.19
CA ASP A 407 -1.12 16.82 -19.24
C ASP A 407 -0.61 15.86 -20.34
N PRO A 408 -1.25 14.69 -20.54
CA PRO A 408 -0.79 13.74 -21.57
C PRO A 408 -0.92 14.29 -22.99
N TRP A 409 -1.68 15.38 -23.17
CA TRP A 409 -1.90 16.02 -24.46
C TRP A 409 -0.91 17.17 -24.74
N GLU A 410 -0.35 17.78 -23.68
CA GLU A 410 0.59 18.90 -23.76
C GLU A 410 1.89 18.57 -23.03
N ALA A 411 3.02 18.52 -23.75
CA ALA A 411 4.31 18.13 -23.17
C ALA A 411 4.77 18.99 -21.98
N HIS A 412 4.32 20.25 -21.93
CA HIS A 412 4.77 21.21 -20.92
C HIS A 412 3.66 21.66 -19.97
N GLY A 413 2.42 21.17 -20.18
CA GLY A 413 1.27 21.47 -19.33
C GLY A 413 1.20 20.53 -18.15
N PHE A 414 0.86 21.05 -16.96
CA PHE A 414 0.60 20.22 -15.79
C PHE A 414 -0.44 20.85 -14.87
N TYR A 415 -1.05 19.99 -14.06
CA TYR A 415 -2.05 20.35 -13.08
C TYR A 415 -1.52 20.08 -11.68
N VAL A 416 -1.97 20.91 -10.72
CA VAL A 416 -1.62 20.83 -9.31
C VAL A 416 -2.88 20.95 -8.51
N SER A 417 -3.16 20.01 -7.63
CA SER A 417 -4.22 20.12 -6.62
C SER A 417 -3.66 20.46 -5.26
N LEU A 418 -4.41 21.22 -4.49
CA LEU A 418 -3.97 21.83 -3.24
C LEU A 418 -4.91 21.46 -2.07
N GLU A 419 -4.36 21.52 -0.86
CA GLU A 419 -5.09 21.33 0.39
C GLU A 419 -6.29 22.28 0.56
N ASN A 420 -6.21 23.49 0.02
CA ASN A 420 -7.30 24.46 0.07
C ASN A 420 -8.41 24.24 -0.99
N GLY A 421 -8.41 23.11 -1.70
CA GLY A 421 -9.42 22.75 -2.69
C GLY A 421 -9.25 23.39 -4.08
N LEU A 422 -8.19 24.15 -4.27
CA LEU A 422 -7.87 24.74 -5.57
C LEU A 422 -7.13 23.74 -6.47
N VAL A 423 -7.39 23.83 -7.77
CA VAL A 423 -6.62 23.17 -8.81
C VAL A 423 -6.06 24.23 -9.75
N LEU A 424 -4.75 24.18 -9.94
CA LEU A 424 -4.00 25.13 -10.77
C LEU A 424 -3.49 24.42 -12.02
N ASN A 425 -3.43 25.14 -13.14
CA ASN A 425 -2.78 24.67 -14.37
C ASN A 425 -1.61 25.59 -14.73
N PHE A 426 -0.46 24.98 -15.02
CA PHE A 426 0.76 25.69 -15.37
C PHE A 426 1.34 25.24 -16.72
N ASP A 427 2.20 26.08 -17.26
CA ASP A 427 3.11 25.75 -18.36
C ASP A 427 4.55 25.77 -17.83
N ALA A 428 5.23 24.64 -17.87
CA ALA A 428 6.59 24.49 -17.36
C ALA A 428 7.59 25.48 -18.01
N ARG A 429 7.34 25.88 -19.25
CA ARG A 429 8.21 26.80 -20.00
C ARG A 429 8.16 28.24 -19.49
N THR A 430 7.07 28.60 -18.82
CA THR A 430 6.86 29.97 -18.29
C THR A 430 7.29 30.10 -16.84
N LEU A 431 7.71 29.00 -16.21
CA LEU A 431 8.11 28.98 -14.81
C LEU A 431 9.51 29.61 -14.64
N PRO A 432 9.69 30.45 -13.61
CA PRO A 432 10.99 31.01 -13.28
C PRO A 432 11.91 30.00 -12.59
N SER A 433 13.22 30.19 -12.73
CA SER A 433 14.21 29.46 -11.92
C SER A 433 14.28 29.99 -10.49
N ASN A 434 13.92 31.25 -10.29
CA ASN A 434 13.87 31.89 -8.97
C ASN A 434 12.43 31.96 -8.47
N LEU A 435 12.11 31.25 -7.40
CA LEU A 435 10.76 31.19 -6.80
C LEU A 435 10.23 32.53 -6.28
N ASN A 436 11.09 33.54 -6.12
CA ASN A 436 10.63 34.88 -5.74
C ASN A 436 10.01 35.67 -6.91
N GLU A 437 10.16 35.16 -8.13
CA GLU A 437 9.52 35.74 -9.31
C GLU A 437 8.08 35.21 -9.45
N PRO A 438 7.16 36.06 -9.92
CA PRO A 438 5.78 35.63 -10.09
C PRO A 438 5.65 34.57 -11.17
N SER A 439 4.91 33.52 -10.87
CA SER A 439 4.60 32.41 -11.76
C SER A 439 3.09 32.24 -11.88
N PRO A 440 2.41 33.01 -12.75
CA PRO A 440 0.95 32.96 -12.85
C PRO A 440 0.51 31.62 -13.43
N ALA A 441 -0.50 31.02 -12.81
CA ALA A 441 -1.19 29.87 -13.37
C ALA A 441 -1.95 30.29 -14.65
N ARG A 442 -2.06 29.38 -15.62
CA ARG A 442 -2.90 29.57 -16.82
C ARG A 442 -4.37 29.73 -16.42
N PHE A 443 -4.81 28.98 -15.42
CA PHE A 443 -6.09 29.15 -14.72
C PHE A 443 -6.04 28.60 -13.31
N THR A 444 -6.98 29.06 -12.49
CA THR A 444 -7.23 28.58 -11.14
C THR A 444 -8.68 28.13 -11.06
N LEU A 445 -8.89 26.90 -10.58
CA LEU A 445 -10.19 26.29 -10.43
C LEU A 445 -10.46 26.04 -8.94
N SER A 446 -11.56 26.59 -8.40
CA SER A 446 -12.05 26.18 -7.09
C SER A 446 -12.82 24.88 -7.26
N ALA A 447 -12.14 23.76 -7.03
CA ALA A 447 -12.68 22.44 -7.31
C ALA A 447 -13.50 21.90 -6.13
N HIS A 448 -12.99 22.04 -4.91
CA HIS A 448 -13.59 21.44 -3.70
C HIS A 448 -13.65 22.43 -2.55
N ASP A 449 -14.56 22.20 -1.59
CA ASP A 449 -14.68 23.00 -0.37
C ASP A 449 -13.66 22.54 0.72
N GLY A 450 -12.96 21.43 0.51
CA GLY A 450 -11.87 20.91 1.33
C GLY A 450 -10.69 20.54 0.46
N ALA A 451 -9.71 19.83 1.02
CA ALA A 451 -8.54 19.39 0.29
C ALA A 451 -8.92 18.65 -1.01
N ALA A 452 -8.31 19.05 -2.13
CA ALA A 452 -8.42 18.36 -3.41
C ALA A 452 -7.35 17.25 -3.46
N SER A 453 -7.62 16.15 -2.76
CA SER A 453 -6.66 15.07 -2.49
C SER A 453 -6.35 14.19 -3.71
N ALA A 454 -7.28 14.09 -4.65
CA ALA A 454 -7.11 13.29 -5.85
C ALA A 454 -7.27 14.13 -7.12
N LEU A 455 -6.42 13.86 -8.09
CA LEU A 455 -6.40 14.53 -9.38
C LEU A 455 -5.93 13.56 -10.44
N ASP A 456 -6.66 13.46 -11.57
CA ASP A 456 -6.18 12.73 -12.73
C ASP A 456 -6.63 13.37 -14.04
N VAL A 457 -5.87 13.11 -15.12
CA VAL A 457 -6.12 13.65 -16.46
C VAL A 457 -6.41 12.52 -17.41
N ASN A 458 -7.52 12.61 -18.11
CA ASN A 458 -7.99 11.57 -19.02
C ASN A 458 -7.01 11.32 -20.18
N PRO A 459 -6.51 10.09 -20.36
CA PRO A 459 -5.57 9.78 -21.44
C PRO A 459 -6.23 9.69 -22.82
N HIS A 460 -7.56 9.59 -22.88
CA HIS A 460 -8.32 9.41 -24.14
C HIS A 460 -9.01 10.67 -24.63
N ILE A 461 -9.27 11.64 -23.74
CA ILE A 461 -10.05 12.84 -24.03
C ILE A 461 -9.29 14.08 -23.60
N ARG A 462 -8.84 14.88 -24.59
CA ARG A 462 -8.16 16.14 -24.29
C ARG A 462 -9.03 17.09 -23.46
N GLY A 463 -8.46 17.58 -22.35
CA GLY A 463 -9.09 18.53 -21.46
C GLY A 463 -10.19 17.93 -20.56
N CYS A 464 -10.30 16.60 -20.48
CA CYS A 464 -11.11 15.93 -19.46
C CYS A 464 -10.23 15.67 -18.24
N ILE A 465 -10.61 16.22 -17.08
CA ILE A 465 -9.91 16.00 -15.82
C ILE A 465 -10.90 15.56 -14.74
N VAL A 466 -10.45 14.77 -13.80
CA VAL A 466 -11.21 14.38 -12.61
C VAL A 466 -10.51 14.88 -11.36
N THR A 467 -11.30 15.31 -10.40
CA THR A 467 -10.82 15.71 -9.07
C THR A 467 -11.67 15.04 -8.02
N GLY A 468 -11.01 14.59 -6.95
CA GLY A 468 -11.65 14.06 -5.75
C GLY A 468 -11.22 14.85 -4.52
N GLY A 469 -12.13 15.03 -3.59
CA GLY A 469 -11.85 15.87 -2.45
C GLY A 469 -12.32 15.32 -1.10
N ALA A 470 -11.88 16.01 -0.05
CA ALA A 470 -12.30 15.74 1.32
C ALA A 470 -13.80 16.05 1.56
N ASP A 471 -14.45 16.79 0.64
CA ASP A 471 -15.90 17.04 0.58
C ASP A 471 -16.71 15.82 0.11
N LYS A 472 -16.06 14.66 -0.10
CA LYS A 472 -16.64 13.37 -0.55
C LYS A 472 -17.12 13.36 -2.00
N MET A 473 -16.86 14.44 -2.74
CA MET A 473 -17.31 14.57 -4.12
C MET A 473 -16.21 14.17 -5.09
N VAL A 474 -16.60 13.46 -6.14
CA VAL A 474 -15.83 13.28 -7.37
C VAL A 474 -16.41 14.18 -8.43
N LYS A 475 -15.58 15.03 -9.03
CA LYS A 475 -16.01 16.03 -10.01
C LYS A 475 -15.23 15.85 -11.32
N VAL A 476 -15.95 15.87 -12.43
CA VAL A 476 -15.37 15.77 -13.78
C VAL A 476 -15.52 17.11 -14.48
N TRP A 477 -14.43 17.59 -15.03
CA TRP A 477 -14.32 18.92 -15.62
C TRP A 477 -13.94 18.83 -17.11
N ASN A 478 -14.39 19.80 -17.87
CA ASN A 478 -14.00 19.97 -19.26
C ASN A 478 -13.22 21.28 -19.41
N VAL A 479 -11.95 21.16 -19.79
CA VAL A 479 -11.06 22.28 -20.11
C VAL A 479 -11.06 22.47 -21.62
N THR A 480 -11.38 23.67 -22.08
CA THR A 480 -11.41 24.03 -23.49
C THR A 480 -10.53 25.25 -23.73
N ASP A 481 -9.82 25.26 -24.83
CA ASP A 481 -9.09 26.42 -25.29
C ASP A 481 -10.12 27.41 -25.87
N ALA A 482 -10.17 28.65 -25.39
CA ALA A 482 -11.05 29.67 -25.93
C ALA A 482 -10.47 30.18 -27.27
N GLU A 483 -11.18 29.96 -28.36
CA GLU A 483 -10.72 30.35 -29.71
C GLU A 483 -10.69 31.87 -29.90
N ASP A 484 -11.50 32.64 -29.14
CA ASP A 484 -11.75 34.08 -29.36
C ASP A 484 -11.11 35.04 -28.35
N ASP A 485 -10.52 34.58 -27.24
CA ASP A 485 -10.09 35.48 -26.14
C ASP A 485 -8.59 35.34 -25.76
N GLY A 486 -7.71 35.44 -26.73
CA GLY A 486 -6.26 35.59 -26.49
C GLY A 486 -5.61 34.41 -25.78
N GLY A 487 -6.10 33.18 -25.95
CA GLY A 487 -5.50 31.96 -25.40
C GLY A 487 -5.93 31.65 -23.95
N LYS A 488 -6.97 32.27 -23.42
CA LYS A 488 -7.55 31.92 -22.13
C LYS A 488 -8.27 30.60 -22.21
N ARG A 489 -8.04 29.74 -21.23
CA ARG A 489 -8.74 28.45 -21.08
C ARG A 489 -10.06 28.66 -20.33
N SER A 490 -11.10 28.01 -20.82
CA SER A 490 -12.38 27.91 -20.12
C SER A 490 -12.49 26.54 -19.45
N VAL A 491 -12.91 26.53 -18.18
CA VAL A 491 -13.13 25.31 -17.41
C VAL A 491 -14.58 25.25 -17.00
N SER A 492 -15.24 24.14 -17.29
CA SER A 492 -16.64 23.91 -16.94
C SER A 492 -16.80 22.59 -16.19
N LEU A 493 -17.63 22.60 -15.14
CA LEU A 493 -18.07 21.39 -14.46
C LEU A 493 -19.01 20.62 -15.40
N VAL A 494 -18.68 19.36 -15.65
CA VAL A 494 -19.49 18.45 -16.47
C VAL A 494 -20.47 17.67 -15.60
N THR A 495 -19.94 17.07 -14.55
CA THR A 495 -20.73 16.29 -13.59
C THR A 495 -20.02 16.21 -12.25
N SER A 496 -20.77 16.05 -11.18
CA SER A 496 -20.24 15.78 -9.84
C SER A 496 -21.09 14.74 -9.15
N ARG A 497 -20.46 13.88 -8.35
CA ARG A 497 -21.15 12.79 -7.64
C ARG A 497 -20.47 12.43 -6.35
N ASP A 498 -21.26 12.11 -5.32
CA ASP A 498 -20.80 11.33 -4.18
C ASP A 498 -20.91 9.84 -4.54
N LEU A 499 -19.78 9.15 -4.59
CA LEU A 499 -19.72 7.72 -4.90
C LEU A 499 -19.88 6.84 -3.67
N GLY A 500 -20.08 7.42 -2.49
CA GLY A 500 -20.24 6.67 -1.25
C GLY A 500 -18.91 6.19 -0.63
N VAL A 501 -17.76 6.52 -1.22
CA VAL A 501 -16.42 6.13 -0.73
C VAL A 501 -15.93 6.96 0.47
N GLY A 502 -16.69 7.94 0.90
CA GLY A 502 -16.29 8.89 1.94
C GLY A 502 -15.35 9.97 1.40
N LYS A 503 -14.39 10.46 2.22
CA LYS A 503 -13.35 11.37 1.72
C LYS A 503 -12.58 10.63 0.63
N VAL A 504 -12.43 11.27 -0.52
CA VAL A 504 -11.79 10.66 -1.69
C VAL A 504 -10.28 10.84 -1.57
N PHE A 505 -9.51 9.76 -1.59
CA PHE A 505 -8.05 9.81 -1.53
C PHE A 505 -7.41 9.51 -2.89
N SER A 506 -8.05 8.68 -3.70
CA SER A 506 -7.56 8.33 -5.03
C SER A 506 -8.68 8.32 -6.05
N THR A 507 -8.44 8.91 -7.22
CA THR A 507 -9.28 8.77 -8.41
C THR A 507 -8.39 8.64 -9.64
N VAL A 508 -8.60 7.59 -10.43
CA VAL A 508 -7.78 7.30 -11.61
C VAL A 508 -8.68 6.88 -12.77
N PHE A 509 -8.45 7.46 -13.95
CA PHE A 509 -9.12 7.03 -15.18
C PHE A 509 -8.61 5.67 -15.65
N SER A 510 -9.51 4.87 -16.23
CA SER A 510 -9.12 3.64 -16.89
C SER A 510 -8.14 3.93 -18.05
N PRO A 511 -7.08 3.13 -18.19
CA PRO A 511 -6.16 3.23 -19.31
C PRO A 511 -6.76 2.76 -20.64
N ASP A 512 -7.85 2.01 -20.62
CA ASP A 512 -8.45 1.37 -21.80
C ASP A 512 -9.82 1.97 -22.13
N ASP A 513 -10.65 2.25 -21.10
CA ASP A 513 -11.99 2.79 -21.27
C ASP A 513 -12.03 4.32 -21.15
N PRO A 514 -12.60 5.03 -22.14
CA PRO A 514 -12.47 6.48 -22.21
C PRO A 514 -13.09 7.26 -21.06
N LEU A 515 -14.16 6.79 -20.47
CA LEU A 515 -14.93 7.53 -19.45
C LEU A 515 -15.13 6.74 -18.15
N THR A 516 -14.53 5.60 -18.02
CA THR A 516 -14.53 4.82 -16.77
C THR A 516 -13.43 5.31 -15.85
N LEU A 517 -13.74 5.50 -14.59
CA LEU A 517 -12.79 5.84 -13.54
C LEU A 517 -13.02 4.99 -12.29
N ALA A 518 -11.96 4.80 -11.53
CA ALA A 518 -12.00 4.18 -10.21
C ALA A 518 -11.84 5.24 -9.13
N ALA A 519 -12.50 5.06 -8.00
CA ALA A 519 -12.37 5.93 -6.84
C ALA A 519 -12.32 5.11 -5.54
N GLY A 520 -11.39 5.50 -4.66
CA GLY A 520 -11.21 4.94 -3.33
C GLY A 520 -11.11 6.04 -2.27
N GLY A 521 -11.44 5.72 -1.03
CA GLY A 521 -11.43 6.71 0.02
C GLY A 521 -11.61 6.15 1.43
N SER A 522 -12.05 7.02 2.35
CA SER A 522 -12.08 6.79 3.79
C SER A 522 -13.11 5.78 4.31
N LYS A 523 -13.84 5.10 3.45
CA LYS A 523 -14.79 4.05 3.84
C LYS A 523 -14.36 2.66 3.41
N ALA A 524 -13.10 2.49 2.96
CA ALA A 524 -12.57 1.23 2.43
C ALA A 524 -13.41 0.60 1.31
N LYS A 525 -14.14 1.41 0.54
CA LYS A 525 -14.96 0.96 -0.59
C LYS A 525 -14.31 1.40 -1.90
N LEU A 526 -14.12 0.45 -2.80
CA LEU A 526 -13.80 0.73 -4.20
C LEU A 526 -15.10 0.93 -4.98
N GLN A 527 -15.14 1.98 -5.78
CA GLN A 527 -16.25 2.24 -6.69
C GLN A 527 -15.73 2.59 -8.08
N LEU A 528 -16.25 1.94 -9.09
CA LEU A 528 -16.06 2.35 -10.47
C LEU A 528 -17.22 3.26 -10.88
N TRP A 529 -16.89 4.26 -11.68
CA TRP A 529 -17.89 5.16 -12.24
C TRP A 529 -17.70 5.32 -13.74
N ASP A 530 -18.67 4.84 -14.50
CA ASP A 530 -18.78 5.18 -15.92
C ASP A 530 -19.44 6.57 -16.04
N VAL A 531 -18.60 7.57 -16.22
CA VAL A 531 -19.02 8.95 -16.45
C VAL A 531 -19.85 9.07 -17.74
N GLY A 532 -19.65 8.16 -18.70
CA GLY A 532 -20.38 8.08 -19.96
C GLY A 532 -21.87 7.77 -19.81
N ALA A 533 -22.30 7.24 -18.67
CA ALA A 533 -23.71 7.09 -18.33
C ALA A 533 -24.41 8.44 -18.15
N ASN A 534 -23.66 9.51 -17.82
CA ASN A 534 -24.22 10.84 -17.61
C ASN A 534 -24.45 11.58 -18.93
N PHE A 535 -25.64 12.13 -19.13
CA PHE A 535 -25.99 12.90 -20.33
C PHE A 535 -25.09 14.13 -20.54
N GLY A 536 -24.73 14.84 -19.46
CA GLY A 536 -23.82 15.99 -19.51
C GLY A 536 -22.45 15.62 -20.06
N ALA A 537 -21.91 14.47 -19.63
CA ALA A 537 -20.63 13.95 -20.10
C ALA A 537 -20.70 13.52 -21.57
N ARG A 538 -21.75 12.84 -21.97
CA ARG A 538 -21.97 12.48 -23.40
C ARG A 538 -22.02 13.72 -24.28
N LYS A 539 -22.70 14.77 -23.83
CA LYS A 539 -22.79 16.04 -24.56
C LYS A 539 -21.44 16.77 -24.62
N ALA A 540 -20.67 16.79 -23.51
CA ALA A 540 -19.40 17.50 -23.44
C ALA A 540 -18.27 16.77 -24.21
N PHE A 541 -18.24 15.44 -24.14
CA PHE A 541 -17.11 14.64 -24.64
C PHE A 541 -17.41 13.81 -25.88
N GLY A 542 -18.69 13.60 -26.24
CA GLY A 542 -19.08 12.74 -27.36
C GLY A 542 -18.47 13.14 -28.70
N ALA A 543 -18.37 14.44 -28.98
CA ALA A 543 -17.72 14.93 -30.21
C ALA A 543 -16.20 14.66 -30.20
N LYS A 544 -15.53 14.83 -29.05
CA LYS A 544 -14.11 14.57 -28.88
C LYS A 544 -13.78 13.08 -29.02
N LEU A 545 -14.63 12.21 -28.44
CA LEU A 545 -14.49 10.75 -28.53
C LEU A 545 -14.67 10.28 -29.97
N LYS A 546 -15.71 10.76 -30.64
CA LYS A 546 -15.97 10.42 -32.05
C LYS A 546 -14.81 10.87 -32.96
N ALA A 547 -14.22 12.03 -32.69
CA ALA A 547 -13.05 12.51 -33.42
C ALA A 547 -11.80 11.65 -33.15
N ALA A 548 -11.69 11.06 -31.94
CA ALA A 548 -10.65 10.11 -31.57
C ALA A 548 -10.91 8.67 -32.07
N GLY A 549 -12.00 8.43 -32.83
CA GLY A 549 -12.36 7.10 -33.33
C GLY A 549 -12.87 6.14 -32.27
N LYS A 550 -13.23 6.64 -31.08
CA LYS A 550 -13.77 5.85 -29.98
C LYS A 550 -15.31 6.02 -29.92
N ALA A 551 -16.02 4.91 -29.73
CA ALA A 551 -17.47 4.91 -29.54
C ALA A 551 -17.78 4.89 -28.03
N LEU A 552 -18.84 5.61 -27.65
CA LEU A 552 -19.44 5.45 -26.34
C LEU A 552 -20.28 4.16 -26.34
N ARG A 553 -20.17 3.39 -25.29
CA ARG A 553 -20.99 2.21 -25.08
C ARG A 553 -22.47 2.63 -24.97
N GLU A 554 -23.34 1.95 -25.72
CA GLU A 554 -24.79 2.06 -25.56
C GLU A 554 -25.22 1.18 -24.39
N ARG A 555 -25.72 1.80 -23.33
CA ARG A 555 -26.29 1.10 -22.16
C ARG A 555 -27.80 1.20 -22.16
N ASN A 556 -28.47 0.14 -21.75
CA ASN A 556 -29.92 0.13 -21.54
C ASN A 556 -30.24 1.00 -20.31
N GLU A 557 -31.16 1.96 -20.48
CA GLU A 557 -31.53 2.92 -19.42
C GLU A 557 -32.13 2.25 -18.17
N ALA A 558 -32.63 1.01 -18.28
CA ALA A 558 -33.31 0.29 -17.19
C ALA A 558 -32.36 -0.28 -16.11
N GLU A 559 -31.07 -0.50 -16.42
CA GLU A 559 -30.09 -1.06 -15.48
C GLU A 559 -29.21 0.01 -14.81
N ASN A 560 -29.50 1.26 -15.06
CA ASN A 560 -28.55 2.34 -14.82
C ASN A 560 -28.65 2.91 -13.40
N ARG A 561 -27.92 2.35 -12.44
CA ARG A 561 -27.63 3.01 -11.14
C ARG A 561 -26.80 4.30 -11.31
N GLY A 562 -26.92 5.00 -12.47
CA GLY A 562 -26.17 6.21 -12.82
C GLY A 562 -24.71 5.92 -13.14
N GLY A 563 -24.38 4.70 -13.60
CA GLY A 563 -23.04 4.29 -14.01
C GLY A 563 -22.07 3.96 -12.87
N VAL A 564 -22.55 3.78 -11.64
CA VAL A 564 -21.70 3.33 -10.51
C VAL A 564 -21.74 1.82 -10.41
N ILE A 565 -20.56 1.22 -10.40
CA ILE A 565 -20.34 -0.22 -10.30
C ILE A 565 -19.59 -0.46 -8.99
N GLY A 566 -20.18 -1.20 -8.06
CA GLY A 566 -19.55 -1.64 -6.82
C GLY A 566 -19.10 -3.08 -6.92
N VAL A 567 -18.30 -3.50 -5.96
CA VAL A 567 -17.87 -4.89 -5.80
C VAL A 567 -19.09 -5.75 -5.51
N VAL A 568 -19.23 -6.85 -6.23
CA VAL A 568 -20.26 -7.87 -5.96
C VAL A 568 -19.77 -8.66 -4.75
N SER A 569 -20.48 -8.58 -3.62
CA SER A 569 -20.24 -9.44 -2.46
C SER A 569 -21.24 -10.58 -2.49
N ASP A 570 -20.77 -11.81 -2.34
CA ASP A 570 -21.58 -13.04 -2.33
C ASP A 570 -22.60 -13.14 -1.16
N GLY A 571 -22.82 -12.07 -0.39
CA GLY A 571 -23.60 -12.06 0.84
C GLY A 571 -24.75 -11.08 0.94
N GLU A 572 -25.02 -10.19 -0.03
CA GLU A 572 -26.19 -9.33 -0.02
C GLU A 572 -27.34 -9.93 -0.85
N GLU A 573 -27.99 -10.99 -0.33
CA GLU A 573 -29.37 -11.26 -0.66
C GLU A 573 -30.18 -10.00 -0.33
N SER A 574 -30.75 -9.40 -1.35
CA SER A 574 -31.63 -8.24 -1.25
C SER A 574 -32.78 -8.58 -0.28
N ASP A 575 -32.70 -8.03 0.94
CA ASP A 575 -33.87 -7.94 1.83
C ASP A 575 -34.85 -6.98 1.14
N GLY A 576 -35.67 -7.59 0.27
CA GLY A 576 -36.83 -6.98 -0.35
C GLY A 576 -37.89 -6.78 0.74
N GLY A 577 -37.78 -5.68 1.46
CA GLY A 577 -38.82 -5.24 2.38
C GLY A 577 -40.12 -5.06 1.63
N ASP A 578 -41.02 -6.07 1.72
CA ASP A 578 -42.43 -5.94 1.52
C ASP A 578 -42.95 -4.86 2.51
N ASN A 579 -43.21 -3.69 1.98
CA ASN A 579 -44.14 -2.74 2.63
C ASN A 579 -45.53 -3.04 2.11
N ASP A 580 -46.20 -3.97 2.76
CA ASP A 580 -47.69 -3.96 2.86
C ASP A 580 -48.07 -3.01 3.99
N ASP A 581 -48.77 -1.94 3.61
CA ASP A 581 -49.84 -1.10 4.14
C ASP A 581 -49.60 0.40 4.00
#